data_d0dfce235a98584bb4e61f9182d356fd
#
_entry.id   d0dfce235a98584bb4e61f9182d356fd
#
_cell.length_a   1.000
_cell.length_b   1.000
_cell.length_c   1.000
_cell.angle_alpha   90.00
_cell.angle_beta   90.00
_cell.angle_gamma   90.00
#
_symmetry.space_group_name_H-M   'P 1'
#
loop_
_entity.id
_entity.type
_entity.pdbx_description
1 polymer ?
#
loop_
_entity_poly.entity_id
_entity_poly.type
_entity_poly.pdbx_seq_one_letter_code
_entity_poly.pdbx_strand_id
1 'polypeptide(L)'
;MKPLAFIAAALTLCGVFNTAIAKEPDALRIGYQKGSITLVLAKEHGLLEKRFANTQIKWIEFPAGPQMLEALNIGSLDIASTGDIPPIFAQVAGADLVYIGAEPTKPQAETILVRNDSPLKGVTDLKGRKVALQKGSSAHNLVLRALNKAGLSFKDIQPIYLTPADARAAFENGSVDAWAIWDPYYSIAINEGHSRVLANGEGLGLSGPIYTARRAYAESNGVFVQQVLDELSAADALTRTQRAESIQILVRSMGLPEAVIAQYIDHRPESPSLPITPEIIRAQQATADLFYENRLVPKRVDVQQAVLKEAVRE
;
A
#
# COMPACT_ATOMS: atom_id res chain seq x y z
N MET A 1 -13.57 59.05 -62.26
CA MET A 1 -13.87 58.54 -60.90
C MET A 1 -13.46 57.09 -60.83
N LYS A 2 -12.40 56.73 -60.10
CA LYS A 2 -11.89 55.37 -59.90
C LYS A 2 -12.19 54.96 -58.47
N PRO A 3 -12.74 53.78 -58.18
CA PRO A 3 -12.89 53.32 -56.78
C PRO A 3 -11.59 52.68 -56.31
N LEU A 4 -11.14 53.06 -55.07
CA LEU A 4 -10.09 52.42 -54.32
C LEU A 4 -10.60 51.13 -53.74
N ALA A 5 -9.89 50.00 -54.01
CA ALA A 5 -10.09 48.74 -53.36
C ALA A 5 -9.27 48.68 -52.03
N PHE A 6 -9.93 48.54 -50.89
CA PHE A 6 -9.29 48.23 -49.62
C PHE A 6 -9.02 46.72 -49.54
N ILE A 7 -7.75 46.30 -49.48
CA ILE A 7 -7.34 44.94 -49.18
C ILE A 7 -7.16 44.87 -47.64
N ALA A 8 -8.07 44.18 -46.97
CA ALA A 8 -7.94 43.83 -45.54
C ALA A 8 -7.04 42.60 -45.42
N ALA A 9 -5.82 42.79 -44.94
CA ALA A 9 -4.93 41.69 -44.59
C ALA A 9 -5.36 41.09 -43.22
N ALA A 10 -5.96 39.87 -43.22
CA ALA A 10 -6.24 39.11 -42.03
C ALA A 10 -4.93 38.44 -41.57
N LEU A 11 -4.31 38.96 -40.52
CA LEU A 11 -3.21 38.29 -39.81
C LEU A 11 -3.81 37.13 -38.99
N THR A 12 -3.67 35.92 -39.48
CA THR A 12 -3.95 34.70 -38.72
C THR A 12 -2.83 34.46 -37.71
N LEU A 13 -3.09 34.79 -36.46
CA LEU A 13 -2.19 34.51 -35.33
C LEU A 13 -2.28 33.01 -35.01
N CYS A 14 -1.42 32.19 -35.64
CA CYS A 14 -1.21 30.80 -35.21
C CYS A 14 -0.54 30.81 -33.83
N GLY A 15 -1.34 30.73 -32.80
CA GLY A 15 -0.86 30.45 -31.46
C GLY A 15 -0.21 29.08 -31.44
N VAL A 16 1.11 29.04 -31.40
CA VAL A 16 1.86 27.81 -31.11
C VAL A 16 1.60 27.50 -29.63
N PHE A 17 0.67 26.60 -29.36
CA PHE A 17 0.56 25.99 -28.04
C PHE A 17 1.85 25.16 -27.82
N ASN A 18 2.84 25.75 -27.20
CA ASN A 18 3.93 25.00 -26.59
C ASN A 18 3.31 24.15 -25.47
N THR A 19 2.93 22.92 -25.77
CA THR A 19 2.74 21.90 -24.75
C THR A 19 4.12 21.69 -24.12
N ALA A 20 4.38 22.33 -23.00
CA ALA A 20 5.53 22.03 -22.17
C ALA A 20 5.41 20.55 -21.80
N ILE A 21 6.16 19.68 -22.48
CA ILE A 21 6.34 18.31 -22.07
C ILE A 21 6.98 18.40 -20.69
N ALA A 22 6.24 18.01 -19.65
CA ALA A 22 6.77 17.98 -18.29
C ALA A 22 8.05 17.15 -18.33
N LYS A 23 9.19 17.77 -17.92
CA LYS A 23 10.49 17.08 -17.94
C LYS A 23 10.42 15.90 -16.97
N GLU A 24 10.77 14.71 -17.46
CA GLU A 24 10.93 13.53 -16.60
C GLU A 24 12.06 13.81 -15.57
N PRO A 25 11.90 13.36 -14.31
CA PRO A 25 12.98 13.49 -13.31
C PRO A 25 14.15 12.58 -13.69
N ASP A 26 15.37 12.99 -13.28
CA ASP A 26 16.59 12.21 -13.57
C ASP A 26 16.58 10.83 -12.87
N ALA A 27 15.87 10.70 -11.75
CA ALA A 27 15.74 9.44 -11.01
C ALA A 27 14.40 9.30 -10.30
N LEU A 28 13.96 8.05 -10.12
CA LEU A 28 12.82 7.64 -9.30
C LEU A 28 13.25 6.48 -8.39
N ARG A 29 13.17 6.68 -7.07
CA ARG A 29 13.46 5.67 -6.05
C ARG A 29 12.15 5.17 -5.46
N ILE A 30 11.82 3.90 -5.69
CA ILE A 30 10.56 3.28 -5.30
C ILE A 30 10.81 2.29 -4.18
N GLY A 31 10.15 2.51 -3.03
CA GLY A 31 10.08 1.54 -1.94
C GLY A 31 8.97 0.52 -2.18
N TYR A 32 9.30 -0.76 -2.03
CA TYR A 32 8.31 -1.84 -2.15
C TYR A 32 8.57 -2.94 -1.12
N GLN A 33 7.57 -3.77 -0.87
CA GLN A 33 7.71 -5.00 -0.10
C GLN A 33 7.75 -6.18 -1.07
N LYS A 34 8.51 -7.22 -0.73
CA LYS A 34 8.60 -8.45 -1.54
C LYS A 34 7.22 -9.03 -1.90
N GLY A 35 6.25 -8.88 -1.00
CA GLY A 35 4.86 -9.26 -1.21
C GLY A 35 4.03 -8.30 -2.08
N SER A 36 4.56 -7.18 -2.54
CA SER A 36 3.79 -6.23 -3.37
C SER A 36 3.71 -6.72 -4.82
N ILE A 37 2.76 -7.61 -5.14
CA ILE A 37 2.62 -8.25 -6.46
C ILE A 37 2.69 -7.24 -7.60
N THR A 38 1.92 -6.16 -7.53
CA THR A 38 1.87 -5.10 -8.54
C THR A 38 3.25 -4.50 -8.82
N LEU A 39 4.00 -4.13 -7.76
CA LEU A 39 5.33 -3.53 -7.92
C LEU A 39 6.37 -4.56 -8.36
N VAL A 40 6.26 -5.80 -7.88
CA VAL A 40 7.16 -6.89 -8.33
C VAL A 40 6.96 -7.17 -9.81
N LEU A 41 5.71 -7.27 -10.30
CA LEU A 41 5.44 -7.46 -11.73
C LEU A 41 5.90 -6.25 -12.56
N ALA A 42 5.66 -5.02 -12.10
CA ALA A 42 6.14 -3.83 -12.79
C ALA A 42 7.66 -3.83 -12.95
N LYS A 43 8.39 -4.19 -11.88
CA LYS A 43 9.85 -4.32 -11.86
C LYS A 43 10.34 -5.43 -12.79
N GLU A 44 9.79 -6.64 -12.67
CA GLU A 44 10.25 -7.80 -13.45
C GLU A 44 9.98 -7.67 -14.96
N HIS A 45 8.89 -6.99 -15.33
CA HIS A 45 8.59 -6.64 -16.71
C HIS A 45 9.35 -5.39 -17.20
N GLY A 46 10.00 -4.64 -16.30
CA GLY A 46 10.67 -3.38 -16.64
C GLY A 46 9.71 -2.34 -17.20
N LEU A 47 8.49 -2.24 -16.67
CA LEU A 47 7.45 -1.35 -17.24
C LEU A 47 7.85 0.11 -17.11
N LEU A 48 8.34 0.52 -15.94
CA LEU A 48 8.76 1.90 -15.71
C LEU A 48 10.03 2.24 -16.49
N GLU A 49 11.00 1.33 -16.57
CA GLU A 49 12.23 1.51 -17.33
C GLU A 49 11.96 1.64 -18.84
N LYS A 50 10.99 0.89 -19.36
CA LYS A 50 10.56 1.00 -20.77
C LYS A 50 9.81 2.28 -21.05
N ARG A 51 8.96 2.71 -20.10
CA ARG A 51 8.12 3.91 -20.25
C ARG A 51 8.93 5.20 -20.10
N PHE A 52 9.91 5.21 -19.19
CA PHE A 52 10.68 6.39 -18.78
C PHE A 52 12.18 6.17 -19.02
N ALA A 53 12.56 6.10 -20.30
CA ALA A 53 13.92 5.75 -20.71
C ALA A 53 15.00 6.74 -20.24
N ASN A 54 14.62 7.98 -19.89
CA ASN A 54 15.54 9.01 -19.40
C ASN A 54 15.58 9.11 -17.87
N THR A 55 14.77 8.32 -17.15
CA THR A 55 14.70 8.31 -15.70
C THR A 55 15.38 7.07 -15.15
N GLN A 56 16.36 7.22 -14.25
CA GLN A 56 16.94 6.09 -13.55
C GLN A 56 15.95 5.54 -12.53
N ILE A 57 15.37 4.35 -12.77
CA ILE A 57 14.46 3.69 -11.85
C ILE A 57 15.26 2.85 -10.84
N LYS A 58 15.00 3.05 -9.54
CA LYS A 58 15.63 2.30 -8.44
C LYS A 58 14.56 1.67 -7.56
N TRP A 59 14.53 0.35 -7.52
CA TRP A 59 13.64 -0.44 -6.66
C TRP A 59 14.36 -0.81 -5.37
N ILE A 60 13.77 -0.47 -4.21
CA ILE A 60 14.37 -0.69 -2.90
C ILE A 60 13.38 -1.50 -2.04
N GLU A 61 13.80 -2.71 -1.65
CA GLU A 61 12.96 -3.64 -0.90
C GLU A 61 13.01 -3.34 0.60
N PHE A 62 11.85 -3.43 1.26
CA PHE A 62 11.68 -3.25 2.69
C PHE A 62 10.87 -4.41 3.30
N PRO A 63 11.14 -4.79 4.56
CA PRO A 63 10.41 -5.87 5.22
C PRO A 63 8.97 -5.50 5.56
N ALA A 64 8.68 -4.22 5.79
CA ALA A 64 7.35 -3.71 6.12
C ALA A 64 7.23 -2.19 5.87
N GLY A 65 5.97 -1.71 5.86
CA GLY A 65 5.65 -0.30 5.57
C GLY A 65 6.26 0.73 6.52
N PRO A 66 6.29 0.54 7.85
CA PRO A 66 6.89 1.52 8.75
C PRO A 66 8.32 1.89 8.39
N GLN A 67 9.22 0.93 8.19
CA GLN A 67 10.61 1.17 7.82
C GLN A 67 10.74 1.85 6.46
N MET A 68 9.84 1.51 5.53
CA MET A 68 9.80 2.14 4.21
C MET A 68 9.46 3.64 4.30
N LEU A 69 8.50 4.02 5.16
CA LEU A 69 8.14 5.44 5.32
C LEU A 69 9.15 6.24 6.15
N GLU A 70 9.93 5.60 7.02
CA GLU A 70 11.12 6.22 7.61
C GLU A 70 12.14 6.58 6.52
N ALA A 71 12.40 5.67 5.57
CA ALA A 71 13.29 5.92 4.43
C ALA A 71 12.73 7.00 3.48
N LEU A 72 11.41 7.04 3.27
CA LEU A 72 10.75 8.10 2.51
C LEU A 72 10.95 9.47 3.19
N ASN A 73 10.73 9.54 4.51
CA ASN A 73 10.83 10.77 5.28
C ASN A 73 12.24 11.39 5.25
N ILE A 74 13.30 10.58 5.29
CA ILE A 74 14.68 11.07 5.21
C ILE A 74 15.16 11.29 3.76
N GLY A 75 14.28 11.12 2.77
CA GLY A 75 14.58 11.37 1.36
C GLY A 75 15.38 10.27 0.65
N SER A 76 15.44 9.06 1.21
CA SER A 76 16.04 7.89 0.56
C SER A 76 15.12 7.27 -0.49
N LEU A 77 13.83 7.55 -0.45
CA LEU A 77 12.81 7.16 -1.42
C LEU A 77 12.08 8.39 -1.96
N ASP A 78 11.48 8.27 -3.12
CA ASP A 78 10.59 9.26 -3.74
C ASP A 78 9.13 8.84 -3.67
N ILE A 79 8.86 7.54 -3.89
CA ILE A 79 7.53 6.92 -3.83
C ILE A 79 7.62 5.64 -2.97
N ALA A 80 6.55 5.33 -2.26
CA ALA A 80 6.41 4.10 -1.47
C ALA A 80 4.96 3.58 -1.54
N SER A 81 4.78 2.25 -1.54
CA SER A 81 3.47 1.58 -1.40
C SER A 81 3.42 0.83 -0.09
N THR A 82 2.45 1.17 0.76
CA THR A 82 2.29 0.55 2.08
C THR A 82 0.81 0.21 2.34
N GLY A 83 0.51 -0.51 3.42
CA GLY A 83 -0.84 -0.58 3.96
C GLY A 83 -1.35 0.80 4.42
N ASP A 84 -2.55 0.82 4.98
CA ASP A 84 -3.26 2.01 5.41
C ASP A 84 -2.65 2.72 6.65
N ILE A 85 -2.01 1.99 7.54
CA ILE A 85 -1.52 2.52 8.82
C ILE A 85 -0.15 3.19 8.77
N PRO A 86 0.86 2.69 8.03
CA PRO A 86 2.17 3.33 8.01
C PRO A 86 2.13 4.83 7.69
N PRO A 87 1.30 5.34 6.73
CA PRO A 87 1.20 6.78 6.47
C PRO A 87 0.69 7.59 7.67
N ILE A 88 -0.25 7.05 8.46
CA ILE A 88 -0.75 7.68 9.68
C ILE A 88 0.38 7.82 10.70
N PHE A 89 1.15 6.75 10.94
CA PHE A 89 2.28 6.79 11.87
C PHE A 89 3.38 7.75 11.41
N ALA A 90 3.65 7.80 10.10
CA ALA A 90 4.61 8.74 9.52
C ALA A 90 4.15 10.19 9.73
N GLN A 91 2.86 10.51 9.48
CA GLN A 91 2.29 11.84 9.77
C GLN A 91 2.34 12.18 11.27
N VAL A 92 2.07 11.22 12.16
CA VAL A 92 2.24 11.39 13.61
C VAL A 92 3.69 11.74 13.95
N ALA A 93 4.65 11.14 13.29
CA ALA A 93 6.08 11.43 13.45
C ALA A 93 6.52 12.76 12.79
N GLY A 94 5.63 13.41 12.03
CA GLY A 94 5.92 14.69 11.37
C GLY A 94 6.55 14.56 9.98
N ALA A 95 6.39 13.40 9.34
CA ALA A 95 6.88 13.20 7.97
C ALA A 95 6.12 14.08 6.97
N ASP A 96 6.87 14.72 6.06
CA ASP A 96 6.31 15.54 4.98
C ASP A 96 6.08 14.66 3.72
N LEU A 97 5.02 13.87 3.78
CA LEU A 97 4.57 13.01 2.71
C LEU A 97 3.19 13.43 2.18
N VAL A 98 2.86 12.93 0.99
CA VAL A 98 1.54 13.08 0.39
C VAL A 98 1.02 11.74 -0.13
N TYR A 99 -0.29 11.57 -0.10
CA TYR A 99 -0.99 10.46 -0.71
C TYR A 99 -1.16 10.76 -2.20
N ILE A 100 -0.66 9.86 -3.04
CA ILE A 100 -0.67 10.02 -4.49
C ILE A 100 -1.61 9.05 -5.19
N GLY A 101 -1.98 7.96 -4.52
CA GLY A 101 -2.91 6.95 -5.02
C GLY A 101 -3.24 5.93 -3.94
N ALA A 102 -4.24 5.11 -4.21
CA ALA A 102 -4.67 4.02 -3.33
C ALA A 102 -4.99 2.77 -4.15
N GLU A 103 -5.09 1.63 -3.48
CA GLU A 103 -5.62 0.38 -4.06
C GLU A 103 -6.92 0.01 -3.33
N PRO A 104 -7.79 -0.82 -3.93
CA PRO A 104 -8.94 -1.39 -3.25
C PRO A 104 -8.53 -2.16 -1.99
N THR A 105 -9.46 -2.23 -1.02
CA THR A 105 -9.25 -3.04 0.18
C THR A 105 -9.08 -4.53 -0.17
N LYS A 106 -8.25 -5.23 0.60
CA LYS A 106 -7.89 -6.65 0.41
C LYS A 106 -8.20 -7.45 1.68
N PRO A 107 -9.46 -7.55 2.10
CA PRO A 107 -9.82 -8.11 3.41
C PRO A 107 -9.45 -9.57 3.58
N GLN A 108 -9.33 -10.34 2.48
CA GLN A 108 -8.91 -11.73 2.50
C GLN A 108 -7.39 -11.92 2.52
N ALA A 109 -6.61 -10.88 2.21
CA ALA A 109 -5.15 -10.94 2.21
C ALA A 109 -4.52 -10.61 3.58
N GLU A 110 -5.34 -10.37 4.61
CA GLU A 110 -4.89 -10.08 5.97
C GLU A 110 -5.64 -10.95 6.98
N THR A 111 -4.93 -11.50 7.95
CA THR A 111 -5.49 -12.51 8.86
C THR A 111 -4.87 -12.47 10.24
N ILE A 112 -5.62 -13.02 11.21
CA ILE A 112 -5.10 -13.45 12.52
C ILE A 112 -5.03 -14.98 12.46
N LEU A 113 -3.83 -15.51 12.57
CA LEU A 113 -3.53 -16.95 12.57
C LEU A 113 -3.41 -17.49 14.00
N VAL A 114 -3.80 -18.73 14.16
CA VAL A 114 -3.49 -19.55 15.33
C VAL A 114 -2.98 -20.91 14.86
N ARG A 115 -2.20 -21.60 15.70
CA ARG A 115 -1.76 -22.97 15.39
C ARG A 115 -2.96 -23.93 15.35
N ASN A 116 -2.85 -25.01 14.63
CA ASN A 116 -3.94 -25.99 14.47
C ASN A 116 -4.36 -26.62 15.81
N ASP A 117 -3.42 -26.84 16.73
CA ASP A 117 -3.65 -27.36 18.07
C ASP A 117 -4.16 -26.31 19.09
N SER A 118 -4.26 -25.05 18.68
CA SER A 118 -4.74 -23.97 19.55
C SER A 118 -6.19 -24.16 19.97
N PRO A 119 -6.52 -23.97 21.27
CA PRO A 119 -7.90 -24.03 21.77
C PRO A 119 -8.73 -22.80 21.35
N LEU A 120 -8.13 -21.75 20.80
CA LEU A 120 -8.80 -20.50 20.46
C LEU A 120 -9.75 -20.73 19.28
N LYS A 121 -11.02 -20.36 19.43
CA LYS A 121 -12.08 -20.56 18.40
C LYS A 121 -12.53 -19.28 17.74
N GLY A 122 -12.31 -18.12 18.36
CA GLY A 122 -12.72 -16.80 17.88
C GLY A 122 -11.92 -15.67 18.50
N VAL A 123 -12.21 -14.45 18.03
CA VAL A 123 -11.49 -13.24 18.47
C VAL A 123 -11.67 -12.97 19.96
N THR A 124 -12.80 -13.34 20.56
CA THR A 124 -13.05 -13.20 22.01
C THR A 124 -12.07 -14.00 22.87
N ASP A 125 -11.54 -15.11 22.34
CA ASP A 125 -10.58 -15.97 23.03
C ASP A 125 -9.16 -15.36 23.08
N LEU A 126 -8.92 -14.27 22.35
CA LEU A 126 -7.65 -13.53 22.38
C LEU A 126 -7.46 -12.75 23.70
N LYS A 127 -8.48 -12.64 24.56
CA LYS A 127 -8.37 -11.96 25.83
C LYS A 127 -7.25 -12.59 26.69
N GLY A 128 -6.28 -11.75 27.12
CA GLY A 128 -5.11 -12.15 27.89
C GLY A 128 -4.03 -12.88 27.07
N ARG A 129 -4.22 -13.09 25.77
CA ARG A 129 -3.30 -13.84 24.90
C ARG A 129 -2.21 -12.96 24.31
N LYS A 130 -1.07 -13.59 24.02
CA LYS A 130 0.05 -12.96 23.30
C LYS A 130 -0.24 -12.98 21.81
N VAL A 131 -0.41 -11.79 21.22
CA VAL A 131 -0.68 -11.61 19.80
C VAL A 131 0.50 -10.92 19.13
N ALA A 132 1.22 -11.64 18.28
CA ALA A 132 2.32 -11.06 17.50
C ALA A 132 1.78 -10.24 16.32
N LEU A 133 2.35 -9.06 16.10
CA LEU A 133 2.04 -8.17 14.99
C LEU A 133 3.15 -7.13 14.78
N GLN A 134 3.25 -6.59 13.58
CA GLN A 134 4.12 -5.43 13.31
C GLN A 134 3.42 -4.15 13.76
N LYS A 135 4.01 -3.40 14.70
CA LYS A 135 3.48 -2.11 15.13
C LYS A 135 3.39 -1.13 13.97
N GLY A 136 2.26 -0.45 13.83
CA GLY A 136 2.05 0.56 12.78
C GLY A 136 1.85 -0.01 11.37
N SER A 137 1.54 -1.31 11.24
CA SER A 137 1.17 -1.96 9.97
C SER A 137 -0.34 -2.12 9.84
N SER A 138 -0.81 -2.56 8.67
CA SER A 138 -2.21 -2.93 8.43
C SER A 138 -2.68 -4.06 9.35
N ALA A 139 -1.80 -5.04 9.70
CA ALA A 139 -2.12 -6.06 10.69
C ALA A 139 -2.43 -5.48 12.08
N HIS A 140 -1.85 -4.32 12.43
CA HIS A 140 -2.21 -3.62 13.66
C HIS A 140 -3.66 -3.10 13.60
N ASN A 141 -4.09 -2.57 12.44
CA ASN A 141 -5.48 -2.15 12.22
C ASN A 141 -6.43 -3.35 12.22
N LEU A 142 -6.06 -4.45 11.56
CA LEU A 142 -6.83 -5.70 11.56
C LEU A 142 -7.15 -6.14 13.00
N VAL A 143 -6.12 -6.24 13.87
CA VAL A 143 -6.30 -6.66 15.26
C VAL A 143 -7.18 -5.69 16.02
N LEU A 144 -6.94 -4.39 15.91
CA LEU A 144 -7.75 -3.37 16.59
C LEU A 144 -9.23 -3.46 16.23
N ARG A 145 -9.53 -3.56 14.92
CA ARG A 145 -10.91 -3.63 14.45
C ARG A 145 -11.57 -4.97 14.77
N ALA A 146 -10.84 -6.08 14.68
CA ALA A 146 -11.35 -7.39 15.07
C ALA A 146 -11.73 -7.44 16.56
N LEU A 147 -10.87 -6.92 17.43
CA LEU A 147 -11.13 -6.82 18.86
C LEU A 147 -12.35 -5.94 19.16
N ASN A 148 -12.42 -4.73 18.56
CA ASN A 148 -13.55 -3.82 18.77
C ASN A 148 -14.88 -4.46 18.30
N LYS A 149 -14.90 -5.15 17.16
CA LYS A 149 -16.08 -5.88 16.67
C LYS A 149 -16.50 -7.00 17.63
N ALA A 150 -15.53 -7.62 18.31
CA ALA A 150 -15.77 -8.66 19.33
C ALA A 150 -16.10 -8.11 20.73
N GLY A 151 -16.24 -6.78 20.89
CA GLY A 151 -16.50 -6.15 22.18
C GLY A 151 -15.28 -6.10 23.11
N LEU A 152 -14.08 -6.28 22.57
CA LEU A 152 -12.82 -6.20 23.30
C LEU A 152 -12.08 -4.90 22.92
N SER A 153 -11.13 -4.52 23.78
CA SER A 153 -10.20 -3.43 23.53
C SER A 153 -8.79 -3.96 23.26
N PHE A 154 -7.93 -3.14 22.70
CA PHE A 154 -6.53 -3.49 22.46
C PHE A 154 -5.77 -3.79 23.79
N LYS A 155 -6.27 -3.30 24.92
CA LYS A 155 -5.71 -3.57 26.25
C LYS A 155 -6.07 -4.97 26.80
N ASP A 156 -7.04 -5.64 26.20
CA ASP A 156 -7.45 -6.98 26.60
C ASP A 156 -6.51 -8.07 26.07
N ILE A 157 -5.57 -7.75 25.19
CA ILE A 157 -4.54 -8.66 24.68
C ILE A 157 -3.15 -8.26 25.20
N GLN A 158 -2.15 -9.13 24.97
CA GLN A 158 -0.73 -8.84 25.16
C GLN A 158 -0.09 -8.68 23.76
N PRO A 159 0.01 -7.47 23.21
CA PRO A 159 0.59 -7.27 21.90
C PRO A 159 2.10 -7.48 21.95
N ILE A 160 2.62 -8.33 21.08
CA ILE A 160 4.06 -8.59 20.91
C ILE A 160 4.48 -7.99 19.58
N TYR A 161 5.18 -6.86 19.64
CA TYR A 161 5.60 -6.13 18.45
C TYR A 161 6.88 -6.72 17.85
N LEU A 162 6.74 -7.37 16.70
CA LEU A 162 7.80 -8.06 15.99
C LEU A 162 7.76 -7.75 14.51
N THR A 163 8.90 -7.88 13.81
CA THR A 163 8.92 -7.90 12.36
C THR A 163 8.19 -9.14 11.83
N PRO A 164 7.73 -9.17 10.57
CA PRO A 164 7.07 -10.37 10.02
C PRO A 164 7.88 -11.66 10.19
N ALA A 165 9.18 -11.62 9.97
CA ALA A 165 10.06 -12.79 10.10
C ALA A 165 10.20 -13.25 11.57
N ASP A 166 10.42 -12.33 12.50
CA ASP A 166 10.53 -12.65 13.92
C ASP A 166 9.19 -13.12 14.50
N ALA A 167 8.07 -12.51 14.04
CA ALA A 167 6.73 -12.91 14.43
C ALA A 167 6.41 -14.34 13.97
N ARG A 168 6.81 -14.70 12.74
CA ARG A 168 6.70 -16.06 12.23
C ARG A 168 7.45 -17.05 13.14
N ALA A 169 8.71 -16.78 13.44
CA ALA A 169 9.52 -17.65 14.30
C ALA A 169 8.91 -17.79 15.70
N ALA A 170 8.43 -16.67 16.31
CA ALA A 170 7.76 -16.70 17.62
C ALA A 170 6.44 -17.48 17.60
N PHE A 171 5.70 -17.43 16.48
CA PHE A 171 4.45 -18.15 16.30
C PHE A 171 4.69 -19.66 16.13
N GLU A 172 5.63 -20.05 15.28
CA GLU A 172 5.98 -21.46 15.02
C GLU A 172 6.51 -22.18 16.25
N ASN A 173 7.33 -21.51 17.07
CA ASN A 173 7.87 -22.08 18.32
C ASN A 173 6.93 -21.98 19.52
N GLY A 174 5.73 -21.39 19.37
CA GLY A 174 4.73 -21.28 20.41
C GLY A 174 4.98 -20.18 21.46
N SER A 175 5.91 -19.26 21.23
CA SER A 175 6.17 -18.11 22.12
C SER A 175 5.03 -17.11 22.15
N VAL A 176 4.17 -17.12 21.12
CA VAL A 176 2.95 -16.32 21.03
C VAL A 176 1.74 -17.22 20.70
N ASP A 177 0.54 -16.79 21.10
CA ASP A 177 -0.70 -17.56 20.91
C ASP A 177 -1.33 -17.36 19.53
N ALA A 178 -1.18 -16.15 18.97
CA ALA A 178 -1.72 -15.77 17.67
C ALA A 178 -0.74 -14.85 16.93
N TRP A 179 -0.90 -14.79 15.60
CA TRP A 179 -0.09 -13.96 14.72
C TRP A 179 -0.97 -13.21 13.72
N ALA A 180 -0.97 -11.89 13.76
CA ALA A 180 -1.64 -11.06 12.79
C ALA A 180 -0.67 -10.67 11.69
N ILE A 181 -1.03 -10.97 10.44
CA ILE A 181 -0.14 -10.88 9.28
C ILE A 181 -0.91 -10.74 7.97
N TRP A 182 -0.21 -10.41 6.91
CA TRP A 182 -0.68 -10.29 5.54
C TRP A 182 0.07 -11.23 4.59
N ASP A 183 -0.45 -11.38 3.38
CA ASP A 183 0.20 -12.15 2.33
C ASP A 183 1.54 -11.56 1.86
N PRO A 184 2.52 -12.39 1.47
CA PRO A 184 2.43 -13.85 1.29
C PRO A 184 2.66 -14.68 2.56
N TYR A 185 3.00 -14.07 3.69
CA TYR A 185 3.24 -14.81 4.95
C TYR A 185 2.04 -15.63 5.39
N TYR A 186 0.84 -15.08 5.20
CA TYR A 186 -0.41 -15.78 5.47
C TYR A 186 -0.52 -17.05 4.62
N SER A 187 -0.41 -16.94 3.30
CA SER A 187 -0.48 -18.08 2.39
C SER A 187 0.62 -19.10 2.65
N ILE A 188 1.84 -18.67 3.01
CA ILE A 188 2.94 -19.55 3.41
C ILE A 188 2.50 -20.38 4.63
N ALA A 189 2.06 -19.73 5.71
CA ALA A 189 1.72 -20.40 6.97
C ALA A 189 0.57 -21.40 6.81
N ILE A 190 -0.41 -21.11 5.96
CA ILE A 190 -1.52 -22.04 5.65
C ILE A 190 -1.04 -23.23 4.82
N ASN A 191 -0.23 -22.99 3.78
CA ASN A 191 0.27 -24.07 2.93
C ASN A 191 1.24 -25.03 3.65
N GLU A 192 1.92 -24.57 4.71
CA GLU A 192 2.73 -25.43 5.58
C GLU A 192 1.88 -26.35 6.47
N GLY A 193 0.58 -26.10 6.58
CA GLY A 193 -0.37 -27.00 7.22
C GLY A 193 -0.34 -27.02 8.75
N HIS A 194 0.35 -26.05 9.40
CA HIS A 194 0.49 -26.01 10.87
C HIS A 194 -0.37 -24.92 11.53
N SER A 195 -1.07 -24.12 10.73
CA SER A 195 -1.87 -22.97 11.19
C SER A 195 -3.24 -22.93 10.53
N ARG A 196 -4.15 -22.23 11.16
CA ARG A 196 -5.48 -21.92 10.63
C ARG A 196 -5.85 -20.47 10.90
N VAL A 197 -6.77 -19.97 10.09
CA VAL A 197 -7.36 -18.65 10.23
C VAL A 197 -8.26 -18.63 11.46
N LEU A 198 -8.04 -17.65 12.36
CA LEU A 198 -8.95 -17.32 13.45
C LEU A 198 -9.94 -16.23 13.00
N ALA A 199 -9.46 -15.22 12.29
CA ALA A 199 -10.25 -14.14 11.71
C ALA A 199 -9.47 -13.52 10.53
N ASN A 200 -10.17 -12.92 9.58
CA ASN A 200 -9.61 -12.12 8.50
C ASN A 200 -10.20 -10.70 8.48
N GLY A 201 -9.89 -9.91 7.47
CA GLY A 201 -10.35 -8.53 7.34
C GLY A 201 -11.81 -8.35 6.90
N GLU A 202 -12.54 -9.42 6.60
CA GLU A 202 -13.91 -9.32 6.09
C GLU A 202 -14.87 -8.67 7.09
N GLY A 203 -15.59 -7.66 6.60
CA GLY A 203 -16.57 -6.93 7.40
C GLY A 203 -15.96 -6.09 8.53
N LEU A 204 -14.64 -5.80 8.48
CA LEU A 204 -13.96 -4.93 9.44
C LEU A 204 -13.81 -3.49 8.96
N GLY A 205 -14.15 -3.17 7.70
CA GLY A 205 -14.01 -1.82 7.15
C GLY A 205 -12.56 -1.37 7.05
N LEU A 206 -11.66 -2.29 6.68
CA LEU A 206 -10.26 -1.97 6.40
C LEU A 206 -10.16 -1.06 5.18
N SER A 207 -9.17 -0.17 5.16
CA SER A 207 -8.78 0.59 3.97
C SER A 207 -7.83 -0.24 3.10
N GLY A 208 -7.71 0.13 1.83
CA GLY A 208 -6.71 -0.47 0.93
C GLY A 208 -5.31 0.12 1.14
N PRO A 209 -4.30 -0.46 0.47
CA PRO A 209 -2.97 0.10 0.43
C PRO A 209 -2.95 1.53 -0.12
N ILE A 210 -1.98 2.30 0.33
CA ILE A 210 -1.79 3.70 -0.04
C ILE A 210 -0.42 3.87 -0.72
N TYR A 211 -0.41 4.53 -1.86
CA TYR A 211 0.80 5.05 -2.47
C TYR A 211 1.09 6.43 -1.89
N THR A 212 2.30 6.62 -1.40
CA THR A 212 2.78 7.88 -0.84
C THR A 212 4.01 8.36 -1.58
N ALA A 213 4.21 9.68 -1.61
CA ALA A 213 5.41 10.30 -2.12
C ALA A 213 5.93 11.35 -1.15
N ARG A 214 7.22 11.71 -1.25
CA ARG A 214 7.69 12.95 -0.65
C ARG A 214 6.95 14.13 -1.29
N ARG A 215 6.46 15.06 -0.48
CA ARG A 215 5.69 16.20 -0.98
C ARG A 215 6.42 16.96 -2.08
N ALA A 216 7.66 17.40 -1.85
CA ALA A 216 8.44 18.14 -2.82
C ALA A 216 8.64 17.37 -4.15
N TYR A 217 8.76 16.03 -4.09
CA TYR A 217 8.88 15.22 -5.31
C TYR A 217 7.56 15.18 -6.09
N ALA A 218 6.45 14.97 -5.40
CA ALA A 218 5.12 14.91 -6.03
C ALA A 218 4.70 16.27 -6.61
N GLU A 219 4.96 17.38 -5.89
CA GLU A 219 4.68 18.74 -6.37
C GLU A 219 5.49 19.10 -7.62
N SER A 220 6.76 18.68 -7.69
CA SER A 220 7.61 18.95 -8.83
C SER A 220 7.36 18.04 -10.03
N ASN A 221 6.75 16.87 -9.84
CA ASN A 221 6.66 15.81 -10.85
C ASN A 221 5.25 15.20 -10.96
N GLY A 222 4.18 15.96 -10.70
CA GLY A 222 2.80 15.44 -10.59
C GLY A 222 2.34 14.61 -11.79
N VAL A 223 2.58 15.08 -13.03
CA VAL A 223 2.23 14.35 -14.24
C VAL A 223 3.00 13.03 -14.35
N PHE A 224 4.30 13.06 -14.06
CA PHE A 224 5.15 11.87 -14.06
C PHE A 224 4.68 10.86 -13.00
N VAL A 225 4.37 11.31 -11.79
CA VAL A 225 3.84 10.47 -10.71
C VAL A 225 2.54 9.79 -11.13
N GLN A 226 1.62 10.50 -11.78
CA GLN A 226 0.38 9.90 -12.29
C GLN A 226 0.68 8.81 -13.35
N GLN A 227 1.58 9.07 -14.28
CA GLN A 227 1.99 8.08 -15.27
C GLN A 227 2.65 6.84 -14.64
N VAL A 228 3.42 7.00 -13.57
CA VAL A 228 3.93 5.87 -12.78
C VAL A 228 2.78 5.03 -12.21
N LEU A 229 1.75 5.66 -11.64
CA LEU A 229 0.58 4.95 -11.11
C LEU A 229 -0.22 4.22 -12.20
N ASP A 230 -0.29 4.80 -13.41
CA ASP A 230 -0.94 4.17 -14.57
C ASP A 230 -0.20 2.90 -15.00
N GLU A 231 1.15 2.91 -15.03
CA GLU A 231 1.96 1.72 -15.32
C GLU A 231 1.84 0.66 -14.21
N LEU A 232 1.73 1.06 -12.94
CA LEU A 232 1.46 0.13 -11.85
C LEU A 232 0.07 -0.52 -12.00
N SER A 233 -0.94 0.23 -12.42
CA SER A 233 -2.27 -0.33 -12.72
C SER A 233 -2.21 -1.34 -13.87
N ALA A 234 -1.41 -1.07 -14.91
CA ALA A 234 -1.18 -2.01 -16.00
C ALA A 234 -0.48 -3.29 -15.51
N ALA A 235 0.49 -3.16 -14.59
CA ALA A 235 1.15 -4.31 -13.96
C ALA A 235 0.16 -5.18 -13.15
N ASP A 236 -0.76 -4.57 -12.40
CA ASP A 236 -1.78 -5.32 -11.67
C ASP A 236 -2.68 -6.15 -12.61
N ALA A 237 -3.05 -5.59 -13.77
CA ALA A 237 -3.88 -6.27 -14.76
C ALA A 237 -3.23 -7.57 -15.30
N LEU A 238 -1.89 -7.69 -15.27
CA LEU A 238 -1.19 -8.91 -15.69
C LEU A 238 -1.55 -10.12 -14.83
N THR A 239 -1.90 -9.92 -13.56
CA THR A 239 -2.34 -11.02 -12.66
C THR A 239 -3.60 -11.74 -13.17
N ARG A 240 -4.35 -11.12 -14.08
CA ARG A 240 -5.58 -11.66 -14.68
C ARG A 240 -5.40 -11.98 -16.15
N THR A 241 -4.84 -11.05 -16.91
CA THR A 241 -4.68 -11.19 -18.36
C THR A 241 -3.57 -12.17 -18.72
N GLN A 242 -2.55 -12.33 -17.86
CA GLN A 242 -1.39 -13.21 -18.03
C GLN A 242 -1.11 -13.99 -16.75
N ARG A 243 -2.16 -14.58 -16.14
CA ARG A 243 -2.09 -15.19 -14.81
C ARG A 243 -0.98 -16.23 -14.67
N ALA A 244 -0.88 -17.17 -15.61
CA ALA A 244 0.13 -18.23 -15.54
C ALA A 244 1.56 -17.67 -15.59
N GLU A 245 1.82 -16.72 -16.47
CA GLU A 245 3.11 -16.05 -16.59
C GLU A 245 3.42 -15.24 -15.33
N SER A 246 2.45 -14.48 -14.82
CA SER A 246 2.57 -13.72 -13.57
C SER A 246 2.92 -14.63 -12.40
N ILE A 247 2.27 -15.79 -12.26
CA ILE A 247 2.60 -16.78 -11.23
C ILE A 247 4.06 -17.21 -11.36
N GLN A 248 4.53 -17.58 -12.55
CA GLN A 248 5.90 -18.04 -12.76
C GLN A 248 6.94 -16.95 -12.47
N ILE A 249 6.66 -15.69 -12.82
CA ILE A 249 7.51 -14.55 -12.47
C ILE A 249 7.60 -14.37 -10.96
N LEU A 250 6.46 -14.37 -10.27
CA LEU A 250 6.38 -14.19 -8.83
C LEU A 250 7.03 -15.36 -8.06
N VAL A 251 6.88 -16.61 -8.54
CA VAL A 251 7.58 -17.78 -8.00
C VAL A 251 9.10 -17.55 -8.01
N ARG A 252 9.65 -17.13 -9.15
CA ARG A 252 11.09 -16.87 -9.26
C ARG A 252 11.55 -15.67 -8.43
N SER A 253 10.80 -14.56 -8.48
CA SER A 253 11.18 -13.32 -7.82
C SER A 253 11.03 -13.41 -6.29
N MET A 254 9.98 -14.04 -5.79
CA MET A 254 9.74 -14.20 -4.35
C MET A 254 10.40 -15.44 -3.75
N GLY A 255 10.76 -16.45 -4.58
CA GLY A 255 11.29 -17.72 -4.11
C GLY A 255 10.26 -18.54 -3.32
N LEU A 256 8.97 -18.46 -3.70
CA LEU A 256 7.86 -19.13 -3.03
C LEU A 256 7.25 -20.22 -3.92
N PRO A 257 6.65 -21.28 -3.35
CA PRO A 257 5.94 -22.30 -4.11
C PRO A 257 4.79 -21.73 -4.93
N GLU A 258 4.51 -22.34 -6.08
CA GLU A 258 3.43 -21.92 -6.98
C GLU A 258 2.06 -21.88 -6.28
N ALA A 259 1.74 -22.89 -5.44
CA ALA A 259 0.50 -22.93 -4.68
C ALA A 259 0.33 -21.72 -3.75
N VAL A 260 1.41 -21.26 -3.10
CA VAL A 260 1.41 -20.08 -2.24
C VAL A 260 1.15 -18.83 -3.07
N ILE A 261 1.80 -18.67 -4.22
CA ILE A 261 1.60 -17.52 -5.11
C ILE A 261 0.18 -17.50 -5.67
N ALA A 262 -0.33 -18.65 -6.12
CA ALA A 262 -1.69 -18.75 -6.65
C ALA A 262 -2.72 -18.35 -5.59
N GLN A 263 -2.62 -18.90 -4.37
CA GLN A 263 -3.48 -18.54 -3.25
C GLN A 263 -3.39 -17.05 -2.91
N TYR A 264 -2.18 -16.48 -2.87
CA TYR A 264 -2.00 -15.05 -2.62
C TYR A 264 -2.70 -14.20 -3.67
N ILE A 265 -2.59 -14.54 -4.96
CA ILE A 265 -3.32 -13.83 -6.03
C ILE A 265 -4.84 -13.95 -5.81
N ASP A 266 -5.35 -15.11 -5.38
CA ASP A 266 -6.78 -15.34 -5.16
C ASP A 266 -7.35 -14.56 -3.96
N HIS A 267 -6.52 -14.22 -2.97
CA HIS A 267 -6.90 -13.36 -1.86
C HIS A 267 -7.05 -11.86 -2.26
N ARG A 268 -6.61 -11.50 -3.46
CA ARG A 268 -6.64 -10.11 -3.92
C ARG A 268 -7.76 -9.88 -4.93
N PRO A 269 -8.59 -8.82 -4.76
CA PRO A 269 -9.41 -8.30 -5.85
C PRO A 269 -8.51 -7.71 -6.94
N GLU A 270 -9.10 -7.26 -8.04
CA GLU A 270 -8.44 -6.31 -8.93
C GLU A 270 -7.94 -5.11 -8.13
N SER A 271 -6.69 -4.76 -8.32
CA SER A 271 -6.02 -3.76 -7.49
C SER A 271 -5.35 -2.66 -8.32
N PRO A 272 -6.10 -1.99 -9.26
CA PRO A 272 -5.56 -0.85 -9.97
C PRO A 272 -5.21 0.26 -8.99
N SER A 273 -4.28 1.11 -9.38
CA SER A 273 -4.06 2.35 -8.66
C SER A 273 -5.27 3.28 -8.86
N LEU A 274 -5.89 3.67 -7.76
CA LEU A 274 -7.04 4.57 -7.72
C LEU A 274 -6.58 5.98 -7.37
N PRO A 275 -7.21 7.04 -7.92
CA PRO A 275 -6.98 8.41 -7.46
C PRO A 275 -7.42 8.55 -6.00
N ILE A 276 -6.84 9.51 -5.29
CA ILE A 276 -7.27 9.84 -3.94
C ILE A 276 -8.61 10.56 -4.01
N THR A 277 -9.65 9.92 -3.50
CA THR A 277 -11.02 10.46 -3.46
C THR A 277 -11.39 10.95 -2.06
N PRO A 278 -12.45 11.79 -1.93
CA PRO A 278 -12.97 12.18 -0.62
C PRO A 278 -13.35 11.00 0.27
N GLU A 279 -13.81 9.88 -0.31
CA GLU A 279 -14.14 8.65 0.42
C GLU A 279 -12.88 8.02 1.04
N ILE A 280 -11.79 7.91 0.26
CA ILE A 280 -10.51 7.37 0.73
C ILE A 280 -9.96 8.25 1.87
N ILE A 281 -10.02 9.57 1.72
CA ILE A 281 -9.59 10.52 2.75
C ILE A 281 -10.42 10.34 4.03
N ARG A 282 -11.76 10.25 3.93
CA ARG A 282 -12.63 10.02 5.08
C ARG A 282 -12.36 8.69 5.77
N ALA A 283 -12.18 7.61 5.00
CA ALA A 283 -11.86 6.30 5.55
C ALA A 283 -10.51 6.30 6.28
N GLN A 284 -9.51 6.96 5.70
CA GLN A 284 -8.18 7.10 6.29
C GLN A 284 -8.21 7.97 7.55
N GLN A 285 -9.00 9.07 7.55
CA GLN A 285 -9.21 9.90 8.73
C GLN A 285 -9.88 9.11 9.85
N ALA A 286 -10.94 8.37 9.55
CA ALA A 286 -11.63 7.53 10.54
C ALA A 286 -10.68 6.48 11.15
N THR A 287 -9.75 5.95 10.36
CA THR A 287 -8.72 5.02 10.83
C THR A 287 -7.71 5.74 11.74
N ALA A 288 -7.27 6.95 11.37
CA ALA A 288 -6.37 7.76 12.21
C ALA A 288 -7.01 8.11 13.56
N ASP A 289 -8.28 8.52 13.54
CA ASP A 289 -9.04 8.83 14.76
C ASP A 289 -9.22 7.59 15.64
N LEU A 290 -9.52 6.42 15.06
CA LEU A 290 -9.63 5.17 15.79
C LEU A 290 -8.33 4.82 16.54
N PHE A 291 -7.17 5.01 15.91
CA PHE A 291 -5.87 4.78 16.54
C PHE A 291 -5.58 5.77 17.66
N TYR A 292 -5.96 7.04 17.49
CA TYR A 292 -5.82 8.05 18.52
C TYR A 292 -6.72 7.76 19.72
N GLU A 293 -7.99 7.45 19.51
CA GLU A 293 -8.98 7.13 20.56
C GLU A 293 -8.56 5.91 21.40
N ASN A 294 -7.94 4.93 20.75
CA ASN A 294 -7.38 3.75 21.42
C ASN A 294 -5.98 4.00 22.02
N ARG A 295 -5.45 5.23 21.97
CA ARG A 295 -4.14 5.65 22.50
C ARG A 295 -2.96 4.87 21.86
N LEU A 296 -3.13 4.43 20.63
CA LEU A 296 -2.09 3.73 19.86
C LEU A 296 -1.16 4.71 19.13
N VAL A 297 -1.60 5.96 18.97
CA VAL A 297 -0.79 7.10 18.54
C VAL A 297 -0.92 8.25 19.55
N PRO A 298 0.13 9.07 19.75
CA PRO A 298 0.16 10.08 20.83
C PRO A 298 -0.61 11.37 20.50
N LYS A 299 -0.89 11.65 19.22
CA LYS A 299 -1.57 12.87 18.78
C LYS A 299 -2.51 12.59 17.62
N ARG A 300 -3.52 13.44 17.44
CA ARG A 300 -4.40 13.41 16.28
C ARG A 300 -3.63 13.78 15.00
N VAL A 301 -4.07 13.20 13.90
CA VAL A 301 -3.57 13.51 12.55
C VAL A 301 -4.73 14.07 11.75
N ASP A 302 -4.47 15.11 10.99
CA ASP A 302 -5.34 15.58 9.93
C ASP A 302 -4.83 15.01 8.60
N VAL A 303 -5.50 13.97 8.11
CA VAL A 303 -5.13 13.28 6.87
C VAL A 303 -5.16 14.21 5.66
N GLN A 304 -6.04 15.24 5.68
CA GLN A 304 -6.13 16.21 4.60
C GLN A 304 -4.82 16.96 4.35
N GLN A 305 -3.97 17.12 5.36
CA GLN A 305 -2.64 17.74 5.20
C GLN A 305 -1.68 16.91 4.33
N ALA A 306 -1.92 15.62 4.19
CA ALA A 306 -1.16 14.73 3.30
C ALA A 306 -1.78 14.59 1.90
N VAL A 307 -2.74 15.43 1.52
CA VAL A 307 -3.38 15.40 0.21
C VAL A 307 -2.95 16.60 -0.60
N LEU A 308 -2.51 16.37 -1.84
CA LEU A 308 -2.25 17.45 -2.78
C LEU A 308 -3.58 18.03 -3.26
N LYS A 309 -3.69 19.37 -3.29
CA LYS A 309 -4.93 20.05 -3.71
C LYS A 309 -5.39 19.69 -5.12
N GLU A 310 -4.45 19.34 -5.99
CA GLU A 310 -4.69 18.98 -7.39
C GLU A 310 -4.95 17.47 -7.60
N ALA A 311 -4.72 16.65 -6.57
CA ALA A 311 -4.86 15.19 -6.66
C ALA A 311 -6.27 14.67 -6.33
N VAL A 312 -7.15 15.50 -5.76
CA VAL A 312 -8.53 15.11 -5.43
C VAL A 312 -9.37 15.19 -6.69
N ARG A 313 -9.73 14.04 -7.25
CA ARG A 313 -10.73 13.96 -8.32
C ARG A 313 -12.10 13.70 -7.68
N GLU A 314 -13.07 14.54 -8.05
CA GLU A 314 -14.49 14.41 -7.64
C GLU A 314 -15.12 13.13 -8.20
#